data_ef7e1cb5da0f67d29d8a4922f9e43d82
#
_entry.id   ef7e1cb5da0f67d29d8a4922f9e43d82
#
_cell.length_a   1.000
_cell.length_b   1.000
_cell.length_c   1.000
_cell.angle_alpha   90.00
_cell.angle_beta   90.00
_cell.angle_gamma   90.00
#
_symmetry.space_group_name_H-M   'P 1'
#
loop_
_entity.id
_entity.type
_entity.pdbx_description
1 polymer ?
#
loop_
_entity_poly.entity_id
_entity_poly.type
_entity_poly.pdbx_seq_one_letter_code
_entity_poly.pdbx_strand_id
1 'polypeptide(L)'
;ISKASNDGYHWNKVVGGLWNEIIAKPSVKNYSTYLVDVAGSAYNWQGVLTPIQKLAYGVYVPTGSVKLLKVSSKNEINQSNASYTFSGALYGLYKDSGCKEKIGEFKIDENGKSNEIKDLDIGTYYINEILAPHGYQKDTTIYTVKVKDQAVQEIEVRDVPQTNLVDLVLVKQDAQTGNKAQGMASLKDAKYEFKFYGGLYDKDPASLGVLPIRSWILKTDKTGKILMEDSYKVSGDAFYTDLNGKICLPLGTITVQEIDPPQGYLLDSTVYVQKLDCTSSTSEHISAFKTFSVKDTVNRLKLIKVQEGTQIPLPNVIFKHIMPNLPFPLQEKTNDKGEIEWMGLTKGKHTLTEFKTLDGYALDIQPIEFEVLRDGSISGVDPVITFSNKVNPFELKIVKKNNMHQLLDGAVFGLFKDSECKEKIDEKSTVDGVVSFADLKNGETYYLKEIKAPSGYQKIDRVYCIKTDFIPVKGQYDVYMDQEKVDGLYADGSVNLEFVNERMTKLPHTGSSMSLVCVVIG
;
A
#
# COMPACT_ATOMS: atom_id res chain seq x y z
N ILE A 1 90.24 -23.80 -17.47
CA ILE A 1 91.19 -23.12 -16.58
C ILE A 1 92.61 -23.70 -16.66
N SER A 2 92.79 -25.00 -16.92
CA SER A 2 94.13 -25.67 -16.98
C SER A 2 95.02 -25.31 -18.17
N LYS A 3 94.54 -24.61 -19.17
CA LYS A 3 95.34 -24.13 -20.36
C LYS A 3 95.82 -22.70 -20.26
N ALA A 4 95.45 -21.97 -19.23
CA ALA A 4 95.84 -20.54 -19.12
C ALA A 4 97.00 -20.28 -18.15
N SER A 5 97.70 -21.31 -17.66
CA SER A 5 98.56 -21.23 -16.50
C SER A 5 100.04 -20.85 -16.80
N ASN A 6 100.44 -20.74 -18.03
CA ASN A 6 101.89 -20.50 -18.40
C ASN A 6 102.20 -19.14 -19.04
N ASP A 7 101.19 -18.23 -19.14
CA ASP A 7 101.46 -16.90 -19.76
C ASP A 7 100.64 -15.87 -18.92
N GLY A 8 101.37 -15.01 -18.21
CA GLY A 8 100.76 -13.95 -17.39
C GLY A 8 99.81 -13.04 -18.17
N TYR A 9 100.02 -12.93 -19.49
CA TYR A 9 99.08 -12.18 -20.31
C TYR A 9 97.73 -12.89 -20.53
N HIS A 10 97.78 -14.18 -20.71
CA HIS A 10 96.52 -14.97 -20.84
C HIS A 10 95.76 -14.99 -19.53
N TRP A 11 96.44 -15.12 -18.41
CA TRP A 11 95.83 -15.11 -17.10
C TRP A 11 95.10 -13.82 -16.81
N ASN A 12 95.73 -12.68 -17.02
CA ASN A 12 95.12 -11.38 -16.83
C ASN A 12 93.98 -11.08 -17.78
N LYS A 13 94.09 -11.58 -19.04
CA LYS A 13 93.05 -11.36 -20.04
C LYS A 13 91.85 -12.28 -19.86
N VAL A 14 92.04 -13.50 -19.54
CA VAL A 14 90.96 -14.49 -19.34
C VAL A 14 90.29 -14.38 -17.97
N VAL A 15 91.07 -14.31 -16.91
CA VAL A 15 90.54 -14.21 -15.55
C VAL A 15 90.02 -12.83 -15.24
N GLY A 16 90.76 -11.76 -15.70
CA GLY A 16 90.27 -10.42 -15.54
C GLY A 16 89.07 -10.11 -16.40
N GLY A 17 88.96 -10.73 -17.61
CA GLY A 17 87.76 -10.63 -18.43
C GLY A 17 86.53 -11.35 -17.75
N LEU A 18 86.76 -12.54 -17.24
CA LEU A 18 85.74 -13.28 -16.51
C LEU A 18 85.30 -12.53 -15.23
N TRP A 19 86.27 -11.94 -14.54
CA TRP A 19 86.02 -11.15 -13.32
C TRP A 19 85.19 -9.92 -13.60
N ASN A 20 85.54 -9.19 -14.69
CA ASN A 20 84.78 -8.02 -15.13
C ASN A 20 83.35 -8.41 -15.59
N GLU A 21 83.14 -9.60 -16.19
CA GLU A 21 81.84 -10.09 -16.53
C GLU A 21 81.03 -10.48 -15.28
N ILE A 22 81.65 -11.06 -14.24
CA ILE A 22 81.03 -11.42 -12.99
C ILE A 22 80.63 -10.15 -12.22
N ILE A 23 81.49 -9.13 -12.19
CA ILE A 23 81.20 -7.85 -11.52
C ILE A 23 80.18 -7.02 -12.30
N ALA A 24 80.24 -7.05 -13.63
CA ALA A 24 79.35 -6.27 -14.49
C ALA A 24 77.91 -6.88 -14.54
N LYS A 25 77.71 -8.10 -14.07
CA LYS A 25 76.39 -8.76 -13.93
C LYS A 25 76.10 -9.09 -12.46
N PRO A 26 75.95 -8.09 -11.57
CA PRO A 26 75.82 -8.32 -10.14
C PRO A 26 74.53 -8.97 -9.69
N SER A 27 73.64 -9.29 -10.60
CA SER A 27 72.37 -9.94 -10.29
C SER A 27 71.98 -11.01 -11.28
N VAL A 28 72.72 -12.08 -11.34
CA VAL A 28 72.09 -13.35 -11.76
C VAL A 28 71.16 -13.72 -10.60
N LYS A 29 69.87 -13.62 -10.84
CA LYS A 29 68.82 -13.95 -9.89
C LYS A 29 69.14 -15.29 -9.26
N ASN A 30 69.06 -15.41 -7.92
CA ASN A 30 69.30 -16.61 -7.12
C ASN A 30 70.77 -17.04 -6.91
N TYR A 31 71.76 -16.18 -7.17
CA TYR A 31 73.13 -16.48 -6.78
C TYR A 31 73.70 -15.38 -5.88
N SER A 32 74.25 -15.80 -4.70
CA SER A 32 75.10 -14.96 -3.90
C SER A 32 76.57 -15.20 -4.28
N THR A 33 77.28 -14.14 -4.64
CA THR A 33 78.68 -14.22 -5.04
C THR A 33 79.57 -13.91 -3.84
N TYR A 34 80.46 -14.84 -3.56
CA TYR A 34 81.40 -14.71 -2.46
C TYR A 34 82.83 -14.58 -2.99
N LEU A 35 83.57 -13.64 -2.47
CA LEU A 35 84.99 -13.45 -2.72
C LEU A 35 85.74 -14.02 -1.54
N VAL A 36 86.55 -15.05 -1.76
CA VAL A 36 87.36 -15.67 -0.70
C VAL A 36 88.80 -15.26 -0.90
N ASP A 37 89.35 -14.63 0.10
CA ASP A 37 90.78 -14.39 0.17
C ASP A 37 91.45 -15.73 0.59
N VAL A 38 92.17 -16.30 -0.35
CA VAL A 38 92.98 -17.49 -0.05
C VAL A 38 94.24 -16.96 0.63
N ALA A 39 94.29 -17.22 1.93
CA ALA A 39 95.47 -16.87 2.72
C ALA A 39 96.65 -17.74 2.28
N GLY A 40 97.64 -17.17 1.74
CA GLY A 40 98.87 -17.88 1.32
C GLY A 40 99.60 -17.14 0.22
N SER A 41 100.83 -17.49 0.07
CA SER A 41 101.70 -17.02 -1.00
C SER A 41 102.35 -18.21 -1.71
N ALA A 42 102.44 -18.15 -3.04
CA ALA A 42 103.09 -19.17 -3.81
C ALA A 42 104.26 -18.51 -4.59
N TYR A 43 105.30 -19.30 -4.81
CA TYR A 43 106.41 -18.82 -5.65
C TYR A 43 105.98 -18.82 -7.13
N ASN A 44 106.20 -17.69 -7.82
CA ASN A 44 106.00 -17.65 -9.28
C ASN A 44 107.15 -18.41 -9.98
N TRP A 45 107.08 -18.54 -11.23
CA TRP A 45 108.09 -19.25 -12.01
C TRP A 45 109.48 -18.58 -11.96
N GLN A 46 109.59 -17.32 -11.48
CA GLN A 46 110.84 -16.59 -11.25
C GLN A 46 111.35 -16.76 -9.83
N GLY A 47 110.73 -17.57 -8.99
CA GLY A 47 111.09 -17.77 -7.60
C GLY A 47 110.68 -16.66 -6.64
N VAL A 48 109.78 -15.76 -7.06
CA VAL A 48 109.27 -14.69 -6.23
C VAL A 48 107.95 -15.08 -5.58
N LEU A 49 107.88 -14.85 -4.28
CA LEU A 49 106.69 -15.11 -3.48
C LEU A 49 105.60 -14.12 -3.85
N THR A 50 104.46 -14.62 -4.38
CA THR A 50 103.32 -13.78 -4.77
C THR A 50 102.07 -14.23 -4.03
N PRO A 51 101.17 -13.32 -3.63
CA PRO A 51 99.92 -13.68 -2.97
C PRO A 51 99.05 -14.55 -3.89
N ILE A 52 98.38 -15.55 -3.31
CA ILE A 52 97.42 -16.40 -4.01
C ILE A 52 96.20 -15.54 -4.36
N GLN A 53 95.72 -15.67 -5.59
CA GLN A 53 94.62 -14.86 -6.09
C GLN A 53 93.31 -15.23 -5.39
N LYS A 54 92.47 -14.21 -5.27
CA LYS A 54 91.10 -14.37 -4.75
C LYS A 54 90.28 -15.29 -5.64
N LEU A 55 89.49 -16.16 -5.01
CA LEU A 55 88.53 -17.04 -5.69
C LEU A 55 87.13 -16.45 -5.51
N ALA A 56 86.42 -16.39 -6.61
CA ALA A 56 85.01 -16.05 -6.58
C ALA A 56 84.20 -17.31 -6.82
N TYR A 57 83.20 -17.55 -6.05
CA TYR A 57 82.24 -18.60 -6.29
C TYR A 57 80.80 -18.09 -6.04
N GLY A 58 79.89 -18.63 -6.78
CA GLY A 58 78.46 -18.33 -6.61
C GLY A 58 77.81 -19.48 -5.85
N VAL A 59 77.06 -19.14 -4.85
CA VAL A 59 76.15 -20.09 -4.18
C VAL A 59 74.74 -19.86 -4.68
N TYR A 60 74.16 -20.87 -5.22
CA TYR A 60 72.74 -20.84 -5.59
C TYR A 60 71.90 -20.81 -4.29
N VAL A 61 71.07 -19.74 -4.16
CA VAL A 61 70.09 -19.63 -3.09
C VAL A 61 68.73 -19.93 -3.72
N PRO A 62 68.17 -21.08 -3.44
CA PRO A 62 66.86 -21.43 -4.00
C PRO A 62 65.77 -20.54 -3.45
N THR A 63 65.03 -19.86 -4.30
CA THR A 63 63.93 -18.98 -3.94
C THR A 63 62.70 -19.23 -4.78
N GLY A 64 61.53 -18.89 -4.25
CA GLY A 64 60.27 -18.92 -4.97
C GLY A 64 59.42 -17.70 -4.72
N SER A 65 58.18 -17.76 -5.12
CA SER A 65 57.24 -16.67 -4.92
C SER A 65 55.84 -17.14 -4.52
N VAL A 66 55.07 -16.25 -3.93
CA VAL A 66 53.69 -16.48 -3.52
C VAL A 66 52.80 -15.39 -4.05
N LYS A 67 51.63 -15.72 -4.54
CA LYS A 67 50.52 -14.83 -4.83
C LYS A 67 49.20 -15.41 -4.33
N LEU A 68 48.19 -14.60 -4.19
CA LEU A 68 46.87 -15.00 -3.71
C LEU A 68 45.82 -14.84 -4.82
N LEU A 69 44.84 -15.72 -4.78
CA LEU A 69 43.58 -15.59 -5.48
C LEU A 69 42.46 -15.56 -4.44
N LYS A 70 41.81 -14.41 -4.26
CA LYS A 70 40.68 -14.25 -3.34
C LYS A 70 39.39 -14.57 -4.04
N VAL A 71 38.55 -15.39 -3.41
CA VAL A 71 37.25 -15.79 -3.92
C VAL A 71 36.18 -15.68 -2.85
N SER A 72 34.92 -15.56 -3.27
CA SER A 72 33.77 -15.59 -2.35
C SER A 72 33.43 -17.04 -2.00
N SER A 73 33.08 -17.29 -0.74
CA SER A 73 32.56 -18.58 -0.30
C SER A 73 31.17 -18.88 -0.88
N LYS A 74 30.43 -17.84 -1.33
CA LYS A 74 29.09 -17.98 -1.94
C LYS A 74 28.86 -16.95 -3.05
N ASN A 75 29.25 -17.29 -4.25
CA ASN A 75 29.20 -16.42 -5.42
C ASN A 75 27.80 -15.89 -5.75
N GLU A 76 26.75 -16.66 -5.44
CA GLU A 76 25.36 -16.26 -5.65
C GLU A 76 25.00 -14.93 -4.94
N ILE A 77 25.64 -14.63 -3.80
CA ILE A 77 25.39 -13.42 -2.99
C ILE A 77 26.01 -12.18 -3.63
N ASN A 78 27.24 -12.32 -4.15
CA ASN A 78 28.02 -11.17 -4.64
C ASN A 78 28.06 -11.05 -6.17
N GLN A 79 27.59 -12.05 -6.92
CA GLN A 79 27.59 -12.02 -8.37
C GLN A 79 26.74 -10.86 -8.91
N SER A 80 27.29 -10.05 -9.80
CA SER A 80 26.66 -8.84 -10.38
C SER A 80 26.19 -7.80 -9.34
N ASN A 81 26.80 -7.81 -8.15
CA ASN A 81 26.43 -6.95 -7.04
C ASN A 81 27.57 -6.01 -6.67
N ALA A 82 27.47 -4.74 -7.06
CA ALA A 82 28.47 -3.69 -6.83
C ALA A 82 28.66 -3.31 -5.36
N SER A 83 27.81 -3.81 -4.46
CA SER A 83 27.97 -3.60 -3.00
C SER A 83 29.05 -4.49 -2.40
N TYR A 84 29.65 -5.41 -3.19
CA TYR A 84 30.78 -6.25 -2.78
C TYR A 84 31.97 -5.97 -3.66
N THR A 85 33.15 -5.86 -3.06
CA THR A 85 34.40 -5.71 -3.82
C THR A 85 35.51 -6.50 -3.14
N PHE A 86 36.42 -7.09 -3.89
CA PHE A 86 37.64 -7.68 -3.35
C PHE A 86 38.75 -6.62 -3.15
N SER A 87 38.64 -5.50 -3.84
CA SER A 87 39.60 -4.40 -3.71
C SER A 87 39.66 -3.87 -2.29
N GLY A 88 40.88 -3.62 -1.82
CA GLY A 88 41.13 -3.15 -0.45
C GLY A 88 41.39 -4.25 0.58
N ALA A 89 41.22 -5.53 0.23
CA ALA A 89 41.64 -6.60 1.10
C ALA A 89 43.17 -6.64 1.25
N LEU A 90 43.65 -6.86 2.48
CA LEU A 90 45.07 -6.96 2.82
C LEU A 90 45.35 -8.27 3.54
N TYR A 91 46.39 -8.99 3.10
CA TYR A 91 46.90 -10.20 3.75
C TYR A 91 48.37 -10.02 4.11
N GLY A 92 48.77 -10.50 5.29
CA GLY A 92 50.15 -10.58 5.71
C GLY A 92 50.78 -11.92 5.34
N LEU A 93 52.05 -11.91 4.93
CA LEU A 93 52.90 -13.09 4.87
C LEU A 93 53.82 -13.14 6.07
N TYR A 94 53.85 -14.29 6.75
CA TYR A 94 54.57 -14.46 8.04
C TYR A 94 55.48 -15.66 8.00
N LYS A 95 56.56 -15.61 8.80
CA LYS A 95 57.48 -16.74 9.01
C LYS A 95 57.02 -17.71 10.05
N ASP A 96 56.20 -17.23 10.98
CA ASP A 96 55.72 -18.05 12.12
C ASP A 96 54.23 -18.32 12.04
N SER A 97 53.77 -19.46 12.57
CA SER A 97 52.38 -19.89 12.60
C SER A 97 51.48 -19.03 13.48
N GLY A 98 52.02 -18.20 14.37
CA GLY A 98 51.28 -17.25 15.17
C GLY A 98 51.11 -15.89 14.50
N CYS A 99 51.54 -15.74 13.24
CA CYS A 99 51.44 -14.53 12.43
C CYS A 99 51.98 -13.26 13.12
N LYS A 100 53.15 -13.39 13.80
CA LYS A 100 53.80 -12.28 14.52
C LYS A 100 54.94 -11.66 13.71
N GLU A 101 55.71 -12.46 12.98
CA GLU A 101 56.82 -12.04 12.16
C GLU A 101 56.37 -11.81 10.71
N LYS A 102 55.85 -10.60 10.44
CA LYS A 102 55.40 -10.22 9.09
C LYS A 102 56.59 -9.88 8.19
N ILE A 103 56.68 -10.53 7.04
CA ILE A 103 57.75 -10.35 6.06
C ILE A 103 57.24 -9.76 4.74
N GLY A 104 55.94 -9.74 4.51
CA GLY A 104 55.36 -9.19 3.31
C GLY A 104 53.88 -8.91 3.44
N GLU A 105 53.32 -8.24 2.41
CA GLU A 105 51.92 -7.87 2.37
C GLU A 105 51.36 -8.08 0.97
N PHE A 106 50.19 -8.75 0.91
CA PHE A 106 49.42 -8.90 -0.32
C PHE A 106 48.29 -7.87 -0.32
N LYS A 107 48.19 -7.15 -1.45
CA LYS A 107 47.08 -6.23 -1.75
C LYS A 107 46.23 -6.87 -2.85
N ILE A 108 44.95 -7.03 -2.58
CA ILE A 108 44.02 -7.68 -3.51
C ILE A 108 43.38 -6.62 -4.42
N ASP A 109 43.31 -6.90 -5.72
CA ASP A 109 42.63 -6.08 -6.71
C ASP A 109 41.12 -6.42 -6.80
N GLU A 110 40.39 -5.73 -7.67
CA GLU A 110 38.97 -5.94 -7.92
C GLU A 110 38.63 -7.34 -8.47
N ASN A 111 39.58 -8.00 -9.13
CA ASN A 111 39.45 -9.34 -9.69
C ASN A 111 39.87 -10.44 -8.71
N GLY A 112 40.15 -10.10 -7.46
CA GLY A 112 40.59 -11.05 -6.43
C GLY A 112 42.06 -11.45 -6.52
N LYS A 113 42.89 -10.84 -7.39
CA LYS A 113 44.30 -11.18 -7.55
C LYS A 113 45.19 -10.28 -6.69
N SER A 114 46.20 -10.90 -6.06
CA SER A 114 47.20 -10.16 -5.32
C SER A 114 48.41 -9.76 -6.16
N ASN A 115 49.21 -8.80 -5.65
CA ASN A 115 50.62 -8.72 -6.01
C ASN A 115 51.35 -10.02 -5.68
N GLU A 116 52.44 -10.29 -6.38
CA GLU A 116 53.34 -11.41 -6.11
C GLU A 116 54.49 -10.98 -5.17
N ILE A 117 54.72 -11.72 -4.08
CA ILE A 117 55.87 -11.56 -3.22
C ILE A 117 56.95 -12.53 -3.70
N LYS A 118 58.07 -12.00 -4.16
CA LYS A 118 59.17 -12.72 -4.83
C LYS A 118 60.37 -12.93 -3.91
N ASP A 119 61.31 -13.74 -4.37
CA ASP A 119 62.62 -13.93 -3.76
C ASP A 119 62.51 -14.45 -2.30
N LEU A 120 61.53 -15.28 -2.03
CA LEU A 120 61.34 -15.96 -0.75
C LEU A 120 62.22 -17.21 -0.67
N ASP A 121 62.92 -17.36 0.44
CA ASP A 121 63.68 -18.60 0.72
C ASP A 121 62.72 -19.83 0.68
N ILE A 122 63.26 -21.00 0.32
CA ILE A 122 62.50 -22.26 0.43
C ILE A 122 62.11 -22.48 1.89
N GLY A 123 60.82 -22.71 2.12
CA GLY A 123 60.32 -22.90 3.47
C GLY A 123 58.84 -22.89 3.59
N THR A 124 58.34 -22.96 4.79
CA THR A 124 56.92 -22.85 5.13
C THR A 124 56.65 -21.47 5.64
N TYR A 125 55.61 -20.85 5.06
CA TYR A 125 55.12 -19.52 5.42
C TYR A 125 53.65 -19.58 5.74
N TYR A 126 53.17 -18.55 6.45
CA TYR A 126 51.79 -18.44 6.92
C TYR A 126 51.16 -17.15 6.40
N ILE A 127 49.89 -17.22 6.05
CA ILE A 127 49.14 -16.09 5.47
C ILE A 127 47.89 -15.89 6.30
N ASN A 128 47.64 -14.65 6.71
CA ASN A 128 46.45 -14.29 7.46
C ASN A 128 45.88 -12.95 6.94
N GLU A 129 44.58 -12.79 6.92
CA GLU A 129 43.94 -11.55 6.54
C GLU A 129 44.14 -10.47 7.59
N ILE A 130 44.63 -9.31 7.18
CA ILE A 130 44.81 -8.13 8.03
C ILE A 130 43.56 -7.27 8.00
N LEU A 131 43.03 -7.02 6.79
CA LEU A 131 41.86 -6.19 6.52
C LEU A 131 40.98 -6.88 5.49
N ALA A 132 39.72 -7.11 5.88
CA ALA A 132 38.70 -7.60 4.96
C ALA A 132 38.22 -6.47 4.02
N PRO A 133 37.85 -6.80 2.78
CA PRO A 133 37.29 -5.85 1.86
C PRO A 133 35.81 -5.54 2.20
N HIS A 134 35.28 -4.49 1.58
CA HIS A 134 33.88 -4.12 1.79
C HIS A 134 32.92 -5.25 1.39
N GLY A 135 31.96 -5.53 2.27
CA GLY A 135 30.92 -6.53 2.07
C GLY A 135 31.28 -7.95 2.52
N TYR A 136 32.47 -8.16 3.09
CA TYR A 136 32.90 -9.48 3.52
C TYR A 136 33.25 -9.50 5.02
N GLN A 137 32.95 -10.65 5.63
CA GLN A 137 33.44 -10.95 6.97
C GLN A 137 34.94 -11.23 6.91
N LYS A 138 35.71 -10.69 7.86
CA LYS A 138 37.15 -10.94 7.97
C LYS A 138 37.42 -12.43 8.14
N ASP A 139 38.29 -12.98 7.28
CA ASP A 139 38.76 -14.33 7.38
C ASP A 139 39.82 -14.47 8.49
N THR A 140 39.56 -15.32 9.45
CA THR A 140 40.48 -15.61 10.57
C THR A 140 41.35 -16.83 10.29
N THR A 141 41.20 -17.48 9.15
CA THR A 141 41.96 -18.65 8.75
C THR A 141 43.45 -18.31 8.55
N ILE A 142 44.32 -19.14 9.08
CA ILE A 142 45.75 -19.06 8.79
C ILE A 142 46.08 -20.11 7.71
N TYR A 143 46.37 -19.61 6.51
CA TYR A 143 46.75 -20.45 5.39
C TYR A 143 48.25 -20.76 5.48
N THR A 144 48.62 -22.00 5.15
CA THR A 144 50.01 -22.47 5.13
C THR A 144 50.45 -22.67 3.68
N VAL A 145 51.59 -22.11 3.31
CA VAL A 145 52.18 -22.24 1.99
C VAL A 145 53.62 -22.76 2.08
N LYS A 146 53.99 -23.75 1.26
CA LYS A 146 55.36 -24.23 1.09
C LYS A 146 55.97 -23.64 -0.16
N VAL A 147 56.90 -22.71 0.01
CA VAL A 147 57.67 -22.12 -1.07
C VAL A 147 58.65 -23.12 -1.63
N LYS A 148 58.64 -23.37 -2.92
CA LYS A 148 59.52 -24.26 -3.68
C LYS A 148 60.39 -23.48 -4.61
N ASP A 149 61.57 -24.04 -4.91
CA ASP A 149 62.51 -23.44 -5.81
C ASP A 149 61.94 -23.12 -7.22
N GLN A 150 62.19 -21.90 -7.67
CA GLN A 150 61.75 -21.38 -8.97
C GLN A 150 60.24 -21.51 -9.27
N ALA A 151 59.43 -21.69 -8.26
CA ALA A 151 58.00 -21.89 -8.39
C ALA A 151 57.19 -20.71 -7.85
N VAL A 152 56.13 -20.33 -8.56
CA VAL A 152 55.08 -19.43 -8.08
C VAL A 152 54.01 -20.28 -7.40
N GLN A 153 53.79 -20.06 -6.10
CA GLN A 153 52.71 -20.68 -5.35
C GLN A 153 51.50 -19.75 -5.35
N GLU A 154 50.37 -20.19 -5.95
CA GLU A 154 49.11 -19.49 -5.88
C GLU A 154 48.26 -20.13 -4.79
N ILE A 155 47.80 -19.30 -3.83
CA ILE A 155 46.96 -19.75 -2.71
C ILE A 155 45.59 -19.13 -2.88
N GLU A 156 44.55 -19.95 -2.91
CA GLU A 156 43.18 -19.51 -2.87
C GLU A 156 42.78 -19.20 -1.44
N VAL A 157 42.29 -17.96 -1.20
CA VAL A 157 41.76 -17.51 0.08
C VAL A 157 40.28 -17.18 -0.08
N ARG A 158 39.44 -17.52 0.92
CA ARG A 158 37.99 -17.45 0.79
C ARG A 158 37.37 -16.60 1.89
N ASP A 159 36.57 -15.59 1.49
CA ASP A 159 35.80 -14.79 2.44
C ASP A 159 34.32 -15.13 2.35
N VAL A 160 33.64 -14.96 3.50
CA VAL A 160 32.18 -15.10 3.59
C VAL A 160 31.54 -13.74 3.28
N PRO A 161 30.67 -13.66 2.27
CA PRO A 161 29.95 -12.40 2.00
C PRO A 161 28.96 -12.11 3.11
N GLN A 162 28.92 -10.85 3.57
CA GLN A 162 27.99 -10.43 4.60
C GLN A 162 26.56 -10.32 4.07
N THR A 163 25.59 -10.68 4.92
CA THR A 163 24.18 -10.72 4.57
C THR A 163 23.30 -10.22 5.71
N ASN A 164 22.05 -9.91 5.43
CA ASN A 164 21.01 -9.62 6.41
C ASN A 164 20.10 -10.84 6.54
N LEU A 165 19.99 -11.40 7.75
CA LEU A 165 18.93 -12.39 8.02
C LEU A 165 17.58 -11.68 8.03
N VAL A 166 16.59 -12.27 7.38
CA VAL A 166 15.24 -11.70 7.24
C VAL A 166 14.20 -12.78 7.52
N ASP A 167 13.21 -12.40 8.33
CA ASP A 167 12.00 -13.19 8.58
C ASP A 167 10.78 -12.33 8.22
N LEU A 168 10.41 -11.38 9.09
CA LEU A 168 9.31 -10.45 8.87
C LEU A 168 9.78 -9.28 7.99
N VAL A 169 9.29 -9.23 6.75
CA VAL A 169 9.71 -8.20 5.80
C VAL A 169 8.73 -7.03 5.69
N LEU A 170 7.43 -7.25 5.95
CA LEU A 170 6.43 -6.19 5.86
C LEU A 170 5.31 -6.38 6.87
N VAL A 171 4.83 -5.26 7.42
CA VAL A 171 3.59 -5.15 8.21
C VAL A 171 2.70 -4.10 7.56
N LYS A 172 1.55 -4.57 7.07
CA LYS A 172 0.47 -3.72 6.55
C LYS A 172 -0.51 -3.40 7.66
N GLN A 173 -0.91 -2.14 7.76
CA GLN A 173 -1.83 -1.64 8.77
C GLN A 173 -2.95 -0.80 8.14
N ASP A 174 -4.09 -0.75 8.81
CA ASP A 174 -5.11 0.26 8.54
C ASP A 174 -4.64 1.63 9.04
N ALA A 175 -4.81 2.67 8.24
CA ALA A 175 -4.30 4.01 8.54
C ALA A 175 -4.91 4.64 9.80
N GLN A 176 -6.12 4.24 10.19
CA GLN A 176 -6.83 4.80 11.35
C GLN A 176 -6.79 3.89 12.58
N THR A 177 -6.94 2.58 12.38
CA THR A 177 -7.11 1.60 13.47
C THR A 177 -5.89 0.74 13.73
N GLY A 178 -4.87 0.84 12.88
CA GLY A 178 -3.65 0.03 12.99
C GLY A 178 -3.85 -1.42 12.51
N ASN A 179 -3.79 -2.37 13.44
CA ASN A 179 -3.83 -3.81 13.08
C ASN A 179 -5.26 -4.38 12.89
N LYS A 180 -6.29 -3.56 13.02
CA LYS A 180 -7.69 -3.98 12.89
C LYS A 180 -8.30 -3.39 11.62
N ALA A 181 -8.73 -4.23 10.69
CA ALA A 181 -9.45 -3.78 9.50
C ALA A 181 -10.83 -3.20 9.86
N GLN A 182 -11.30 -2.20 9.10
CA GLN A 182 -12.58 -1.52 9.29
C GLN A 182 -13.67 -2.11 8.40
N GLY A 183 -14.91 -2.16 8.88
CA GLY A 183 -16.07 -2.58 8.11
C GLY A 183 -15.89 -3.98 7.51
N MET A 184 -16.00 -4.08 6.19
CA MET A 184 -15.84 -5.32 5.41
C MET A 184 -14.41 -5.52 4.88
N ALA A 185 -13.46 -4.63 5.23
CA ALA A 185 -12.09 -4.71 4.76
C ALA A 185 -11.31 -5.88 5.37
N SER A 186 -10.25 -6.28 4.70
CA SER A 186 -9.34 -7.33 5.17
C SER A 186 -7.90 -6.92 4.87
N LEU A 187 -6.97 -7.16 5.79
CA LEU A 187 -5.54 -6.95 5.57
C LEU A 187 -4.88 -8.10 4.79
N LYS A 188 -5.63 -9.19 4.54
CA LYS A 188 -5.14 -10.39 3.87
C LYS A 188 -5.08 -10.22 2.36
N ASP A 189 -4.11 -10.92 1.74
CA ASP A 189 -3.92 -11.05 0.29
C ASP A 189 -3.54 -9.74 -0.44
N ALA A 190 -3.09 -8.69 0.28
CA ALA A 190 -2.39 -7.57 -0.35
C ALA A 190 -1.11 -8.06 -1.02
N LYS A 191 -0.89 -7.69 -2.29
CA LYS A 191 0.31 -8.12 -3.02
C LYS A 191 1.31 -6.99 -3.14
N TYR A 192 2.54 -7.31 -2.78
CA TYR A 192 3.69 -6.42 -2.84
C TYR A 192 4.75 -6.98 -3.77
N GLU A 193 5.30 -6.12 -4.63
CA GLU A 193 6.48 -6.42 -5.43
C GLU A 193 7.72 -5.95 -4.69
N PHE A 194 8.62 -6.90 -4.40
CA PHE A 194 9.93 -6.68 -3.83
C PHE A 194 10.96 -6.78 -4.95
N LYS A 195 11.84 -5.77 -5.08
CA LYS A 195 12.94 -5.78 -6.05
C LYS A 195 14.25 -5.57 -5.32
N PHE A 196 15.23 -6.40 -5.63
CA PHE A 196 16.57 -6.31 -5.08
C PHE A 196 17.56 -5.85 -6.16
N TYR A 197 18.38 -4.86 -5.82
CA TYR A 197 19.37 -4.22 -6.69
C TYR A 197 20.76 -4.32 -6.06
N GLY A 198 21.78 -4.65 -6.88
CA GLY A 198 23.16 -4.89 -6.46
C GLY A 198 24.00 -3.62 -6.31
N GLY A 199 23.42 -2.54 -5.79
CA GLY A 199 24.10 -1.28 -5.52
C GLY A 199 23.38 -0.54 -4.39
N LEU A 200 24.03 0.48 -3.85
CA LEU A 200 23.49 1.31 -2.74
C LEU A 200 22.85 2.59 -3.32
N TYR A 201 21.53 2.65 -3.35
CA TYR A 201 20.77 3.77 -3.91
C TYR A 201 19.91 4.44 -2.86
N ASP A 202 19.85 5.78 -2.87
CA ASP A 202 19.01 6.58 -1.96
C ASP A 202 17.57 6.75 -2.48
N LYS A 203 17.34 6.46 -3.76
CA LYS A 203 16.06 6.57 -4.45
C LYS A 203 15.76 5.26 -5.17
N ASP A 204 14.51 5.10 -5.62
CA ASP A 204 14.13 3.95 -6.42
C ASP A 204 15.06 3.77 -7.63
N PRO A 205 15.84 2.67 -7.68
CA PRO A 205 16.77 2.43 -8.78
C PRO A 205 16.08 2.27 -10.14
N ALA A 206 14.83 1.79 -10.18
CA ALA A 206 14.06 1.69 -11.40
C ALA A 206 13.83 3.07 -12.05
N SER A 207 13.66 4.10 -11.26
CA SER A 207 13.55 5.49 -11.75
C SER A 207 14.84 6.00 -12.41
N LEU A 208 15.97 5.34 -12.15
CA LEU A 208 17.29 5.62 -12.74
C LEU A 208 17.62 4.67 -13.91
N GLY A 209 16.68 3.81 -14.31
CA GLY A 209 16.88 2.81 -15.37
C GLY A 209 17.70 1.59 -14.95
N VAL A 210 17.93 1.38 -13.65
CA VAL A 210 18.64 0.22 -13.13
C VAL A 210 17.69 -0.97 -13.06
N LEU A 211 18.11 -2.13 -13.56
CA LEU A 211 17.35 -3.37 -13.50
C LEU A 211 17.60 -4.08 -12.16
N PRO A 212 16.58 -4.72 -11.56
CA PRO A 212 16.76 -5.56 -10.39
C PRO A 212 17.53 -6.83 -10.71
N ILE A 213 18.30 -7.33 -9.75
CA ILE A 213 18.96 -8.65 -9.84
C ILE A 213 17.95 -9.76 -9.58
N ARG A 214 17.05 -9.56 -8.61
CA ARG A 214 15.94 -10.47 -8.29
C ARG A 214 14.68 -9.67 -7.95
N SER A 215 13.55 -10.34 -8.18
CA SER A 215 12.23 -9.79 -7.81
C SER A 215 11.32 -10.88 -7.26
N TRP A 216 10.43 -10.50 -6.36
CA TRP A 216 9.44 -11.38 -5.75
C TRP A 216 8.10 -10.65 -5.61
N ILE A 217 7.00 -11.37 -5.87
CA ILE A 217 5.67 -10.94 -5.47
C ILE A 217 5.27 -11.76 -4.26
N LEU A 218 5.10 -11.08 -3.13
CA LEU A 218 4.67 -11.68 -1.87
C LEU A 218 3.30 -11.12 -1.49
N LYS A 219 2.55 -11.86 -0.65
CA LYS A 219 1.23 -11.45 -0.20
C LYS A 219 1.09 -11.49 1.31
N THR A 220 0.27 -10.60 1.86
CA THR A 220 -0.01 -10.54 3.29
C THR A 220 -0.89 -11.69 3.77
N ASP A 221 -0.67 -12.12 5.01
CA ASP A 221 -1.57 -13.00 5.75
C ASP A 221 -2.78 -12.22 6.33
N LYS A 222 -3.64 -12.92 7.09
CA LYS A 222 -4.81 -12.31 7.76
C LYS A 222 -4.47 -11.22 8.78
N THR A 223 -3.23 -11.17 9.25
CA THR A 223 -2.74 -10.18 10.22
C THR A 223 -2.03 -9.00 9.56
N GLY A 224 -1.99 -8.97 8.23
CA GLY A 224 -1.29 -7.96 7.44
C GLY A 224 0.22 -8.15 7.37
N LYS A 225 0.76 -9.32 7.73
CA LYS A 225 2.20 -9.60 7.74
C LYS A 225 2.63 -10.33 6.49
N ILE A 226 3.88 -10.06 6.07
CA ILE A 226 4.61 -10.86 5.08
C ILE A 226 5.89 -11.36 5.72
N LEU A 227 6.08 -12.67 5.73
CA LEU A 227 7.36 -13.31 6.03
C LEU A 227 8.07 -13.64 4.71
N MET A 228 9.40 -13.62 4.73
CA MET A 228 10.19 -14.00 3.55
C MET A 228 10.32 -15.51 3.48
N GLU A 229 9.23 -16.16 3.09
CA GLU A 229 9.06 -17.61 2.99
C GLU A 229 8.25 -17.97 1.75
N ASP A 230 8.43 -19.19 1.23
CA ASP A 230 7.71 -19.65 0.04
C ASP A 230 6.18 -19.69 0.22
N SER A 231 5.69 -19.84 1.44
CA SER A 231 4.24 -19.81 1.75
C SER A 231 3.59 -18.45 1.48
N TYR A 232 4.35 -17.36 1.52
CA TYR A 232 3.90 -16.00 1.21
C TYR A 232 4.18 -15.61 -0.24
N LYS A 233 5.02 -16.39 -0.97
CA LYS A 233 5.40 -16.07 -2.34
C LYS A 233 4.31 -16.45 -3.34
N VAL A 234 3.90 -15.46 -4.14
CA VAL A 234 2.98 -15.64 -5.27
C VAL A 234 3.76 -16.01 -6.53
N SER A 235 4.88 -15.31 -6.77
CA SER A 235 5.76 -15.55 -7.92
C SER A 235 7.11 -14.87 -7.71
N GLY A 236 8.05 -15.09 -8.62
CA GLY A 236 9.37 -14.47 -8.65
C GLY A 236 10.51 -15.46 -8.46
N ASP A 237 11.72 -14.92 -8.25
CA ASP A 237 12.97 -15.65 -8.17
C ASP A 237 13.07 -16.53 -6.90
N ALA A 238 14.09 -17.39 -6.83
CA ALA A 238 14.48 -18.06 -5.61
C ALA A 238 14.96 -17.03 -4.57
N PHE A 239 14.72 -17.26 -3.28
CA PHE A 239 15.30 -16.43 -2.23
C PHE A 239 16.81 -16.63 -2.15
N TYR A 240 17.55 -15.61 -1.70
CA TYR A 240 18.94 -15.77 -1.33
C TYR A 240 19.05 -16.58 -0.03
N THR A 241 20.11 -17.37 0.07
CA THR A 241 20.39 -18.12 1.28
C THR A 241 21.86 -17.94 1.70
N ASP A 242 22.15 -17.94 3.01
CA ASP A 242 23.50 -17.98 3.55
C ASP A 242 24.17 -19.35 3.35
N LEU A 243 25.37 -19.53 3.90
CA LEU A 243 26.11 -20.82 3.81
C LEU A 243 25.37 -21.97 4.51
N ASN A 244 24.49 -21.70 5.45
CA ASN A 244 23.70 -22.67 6.20
C ASN A 244 22.33 -22.94 5.57
N GLY A 245 22.01 -22.29 4.43
CA GLY A 245 20.73 -22.42 3.74
C GLY A 245 19.62 -21.56 4.34
N LYS A 246 19.92 -20.65 5.29
CA LYS A 246 18.94 -19.74 5.88
C LYS A 246 18.69 -18.56 4.93
N ILE A 247 17.42 -18.19 4.77
CA ILE A 247 17.03 -17.08 3.89
C ILE A 247 17.65 -15.78 4.40
N CYS A 248 18.23 -15.01 3.48
CA CYS A 248 18.90 -13.75 3.75
C CYS A 248 18.73 -12.78 2.57
N LEU A 249 19.08 -11.51 2.80
CA LEU A 249 19.25 -10.51 1.75
C LEU A 249 20.72 -10.09 1.67
N PRO A 250 21.31 -10.02 0.47
CA PRO A 250 22.65 -9.47 0.27
C PRO A 250 22.72 -7.98 0.63
N LEU A 251 23.93 -7.42 0.67
CA LEU A 251 24.12 -5.97 0.64
C LEU A 251 23.59 -5.41 -0.69
N GLY A 252 23.02 -4.22 -0.67
CA GLY A 252 22.45 -3.58 -1.85
C GLY A 252 21.27 -2.69 -1.51
N THR A 253 20.32 -2.60 -2.41
CA THR A 253 19.08 -1.83 -2.20
C THR A 253 17.89 -2.74 -2.44
N ILE A 254 16.93 -2.72 -1.51
CA ILE A 254 15.63 -3.36 -1.68
C ILE A 254 14.54 -2.31 -1.81
N THR A 255 13.63 -2.48 -2.78
CA THR A 255 12.44 -1.67 -2.93
C THR A 255 11.20 -2.52 -2.73
N VAL A 256 10.13 -1.90 -2.23
CA VAL A 256 8.83 -2.54 -2.01
C VAL A 256 7.73 -1.61 -2.49
N GLN A 257 6.80 -2.14 -3.28
CA GLN A 257 5.64 -1.41 -3.76
C GLN A 257 4.40 -2.29 -3.72
N GLU A 258 3.27 -1.74 -3.29
CA GLU A 258 1.99 -2.41 -3.41
C GLU A 258 1.55 -2.44 -4.88
N ILE A 259 1.14 -3.62 -5.38
CA ILE A 259 0.68 -3.81 -6.77
C ILE A 259 -0.78 -4.26 -6.86
N ASP A 260 -1.35 -4.72 -5.74
CA ASP A 260 -2.74 -5.14 -5.64
C ASP A 260 -3.19 -4.99 -4.18
N PRO A 261 -4.01 -3.97 -3.85
CA PRO A 261 -4.46 -3.75 -2.49
C PRO A 261 -5.40 -4.87 -2.04
N PRO A 262 -5.48 -5.17 -0.75
CA PRO A 262 -6.41 -6.17 -0.26
C PRO A 262 -7.85 -5.65 -0.32
N GLN A 263 -8.80 -6.54 -0.04
CA GLN A 263 -10.21 -6.16 -0.05
C GLN A 263 -10.49 -4.94 0.82
N GLY A 264 -11.12 -3.94 0.23
CA GLY A 264 -11.63 -2.77 0.92
C GLY A 264 -10.63 -1.65 1.17
N TYR A 265 -9.40 -1.74 0.66
CA TYR A 265 -8.38 -0.70 0.77
C TYR A 265 -8.07 -0.05 -0.57
N LEU A 266 -7.67 1.20 -0.52
CA LEU A 266 -7.11 1.93 -1.66
C LEU A 266 -5.64 1.52 -1.86
N LEU A 267 -5.19 1.46 -3.11
CA LEU A 267 -3.80 1.16 -3.47
C LEU A 267 -2.85 2.26 -2.96
N ASP A 268 -1.82 1.86 -2.22
CA ASP A 268 -0.66 2.72 -1.96
C ASP A 268 0.38 2.52 -3.07
N SER A 269 0.49 3.46 -3.98
CA SER A 269 1.47 3.43 -5.07
C SER A 269 2.89 3.83 -4.66
N THR A 270 3.15 4.10 -3.38
CA THR A 270 4.45 4.51 -2.86
C THR A 270 5.48 3.40 -3.04
N VAL A 271 6.65 3.76 -3.57
CA VAL A 271 7.82 2.88 -3.61
C VAL A 271 8.68 3.14 -2.38
N TYR A 272 8.75 2.15 -1.49
CA TYR A 272 9.60 2.19 -0.31
C TYR A 272 10.99 1.69 -0.66
N VAL A 273 12.04 2.41 -0.27
CA VAL A 273 13.44 2.11 -0.59
C VAL A 273 14.24 1.93 0.68
N GLN A 274 15.07 0.88 0.74
CA GLN A 274 15.98 0.65 1.85
C GLN A 274 17.36 0.19 1.36
N LYS A 275 18.42 0.87 1.82
CA LYS A 275 19.81 0.45 1.63
C LYS A 275 20.20 -0.56 2.69
N LEU A 276 20.85 -1.63 2.25
CA LEU A 276 21.41 -2.69 3.08
C LEU A 276 22.93 -2.63 2.96
N ASP A 277 23.58 -1.89 3.86
CA ASP A 277 25.01 -1.68 3.84
C ASP A 277 25.66 -2.17 5.12
N CYS A 278 26.95 -2.52 5.07
CA CYS A 278 27.71 -2.97 6.23
C CYS A 278 28.52 -1.81 6.85
N THR A 279 28.64 -1.85 8.17
CA THR A 279 29.46 -0.89 8.93
C THR A 279 30.67 -1.53 9.59
N SER A 280 30.79 -2.86 9.54
CA SER A 280 31.86 -3.64 10.19
C SER A 280 32.03 -4.99 9.50
N SER A 281 33.25 -5.51 9.46
CA SER A 281 33.59 -6.82 8.91
C SER A 281 33.67 -7.94 9.95
N THR A 282 33.14 -7.73 11.16
CA THR A 282 33.32 -8.69 12.27
C THR A 282 32.33 -9.85 12.26
N SER A 283 31.24 -9.76 11.50
CA SER A 283 30.16 -10.75 11.49
C SER A 283 29.72 -11.07 10.06
N GLU A 284 29.34 -12.31 9.80
CA GLU A 284 28.67 -12.73 8.57
C GLU A 284 27.31 -12.07 8.41
N HIS A 285 26.54 -11.99 9.50
CA HIS A 285 25.21 -11.39 9.49
C HIS A 285 25.24 -9.98 10.05
N ILE A 286 24.66 -9.06 9.31
CA ILE A 286 24.45 -7.67 9.69
C ILE A 286 22.98 -7.37 9.94
N SER A 287 22.67 -6.24 10.59
CA SER A 287 21.31 -5.83 10.96
C SER A 287 20.93 -4.52 10.27
N ALA A 288 21.20 -4.38 8.97
CA ALA A 288 20.83 -3.19 8.19
C ALA A 288 19.36 -3.21 7.77
N PHE A 289 18.78 -4.41 7.54
CA PHE A 289 17.38 -4.56 7.17
C PHE A 289 16.44 -4.16 8.30
N LYS A 290 15.39 -3.40 7.95
CA LYS A 290 14.26 -3.05 8.84
C LYS A 290 12.97 -3.44 8.18
N THR A 291 12.05 -4.06 8.94
CA THR A 291 10.71 -4.39 8.47
C THR A 291 9.98 -3.16 7.94
N PHE A 292 9.45 -3.26 6.73
CA PHE A 292 8.60 -2.21 6.15
C PHE A 292 7.29 -2.11 6.91
N SER A 293 6.86 -0.89 7.23
CA SER A 293 5.55 -0.62 7.84
C SER A 293 4.76 0.27 6.90
N VAL A 294 3.66 -0.26 6.38
CA VAL A 294 2.80 0.42 5.39
C VAL A 294 1.41 0.60 5.95
N LYS A 295 0.76 1.73 5.61
CA LYS A 295 -0.57 2.09 6.12
C LYS A 295 -1.47 2.50 4.98
N ASP A 296 -2.58 1.79 4.82
CA ASP A 296 -3.53 2.07 3.76
C ASP A 296 -4.84 2.62 4.30
N THR A 297 -5.50 3.39 3.45
CA THR A 297 -6.82 3.97 3.73
C THR A 297 -7.90 3.03 3.21
N VAL A 298 -8.92 2.77 4.05
CA VAL A 298 -10.08 1.99 3.67
C VAL A 298 -10.96 2.78 2.68
N ASN A 299 -11.50 2.12 1.65
CA ASN A 299 -12.47 2.76 0.75
C ASN A 299 -13.81 2.95 1.47
N ARG A 300 -14.53 4.02 1.13
CA ARG A 300 -15.77 4.42 1.80
C ARG A 300 -16.79 4.93 0.81
N LEU A 301 -18.05 4.60 1.08
CA LEU A 301 -19.20 5.17 0.40
C LEU A 301 -20.24 5.57 1.45
N LYS A 302 -20.75 6.79 1.37
CA LYS A 302 -21.78 7.30 2.27
C LYS A 302 -23.05 7.61 1.49
N LEU A 303 -24.19 7.16 1.99
CA LEU A 303 -25.51 7.55 1.50
C LEU A 303 -26.19 8.44 2.53
N ILE A 304 -26.80 9.53 2.08
CA ILE A 304 -27.62 10.45 2.87
C ILE A 304 -29.02 10.43 2.28
N LYS A 305 -29.98 10.00 3.06
CA LYS A 305 -31.40 9.93 2.69
C LYS A 305 -32.14 11.12 3.24
N VAL A 306 -32.79 11.90 2.35
CA VAL A 306 -33.51 13.11 2.71
C VAL A 306 -34.89 13.18 2.04
N GLN A 307 -35.77 14.04 2.54
CA GLN A 307 -36.97 14.42 1.85
C GLN A 307 -36.64 15.32 0.65
N GLU A 308 -37.24 15.06 -0.51
CA GLU A 308 -37.01 15.82 -1.74
C GLU A 308 -37.25 17.33 -1.54
N GLY A 309 -36.35 18.15 -2.08
CA GLY A 309 -36.39 19.61 -1.99
C GLY A 309 -36.05 20.17 -0.61
N THR A 310 -35.64 19.33 0.33
CA THR A 310 -35.26 19.73 1.69
C THR A 310 -33.97 19.07 2.15
N GLN A 311 -33.50 19.39 3.36
CA GLN A 311 -32.40 18.69 4.02
C GLN A 311 -32.91 17.85 5.22
N ILE A 312 -34.23 17.59 5.28
CA ILE A 312 -34.82 16.79 6.36
C ILE A 312 -34.38 15.33 6.19
N PRO A 313 -33.64 14.76 7.17
CA PRO A 313 -33.16 13.39 7.08
C PRO A 313 -34.32 12.38 7.23
N LEU A 314 -34.23 11.27 6.52
CA LEU A 314 -35.18 10.15 6.60
C LEU A 314 -34.51 8.94 7.28
N PRO A 315 -34.71 8.76 8.59
CA PRO A 315 -34.20 7.59 9.31
C PRO A 315 -35.03 6.33 9.03
N ASN A 316 -34.44 5.15 9.28
CA ASN A 316 -35.09 3.83 9.15
C ASN A 316 -35.55 3.44 7.73
N VAL A 317 -35.10 4.16 6.71
CA VAL A 317 -35.27 3.73 5.30
C VAL A 317 -34.35 2.56 5.03
N ILE A 318 -34.87 1.48 4.43
CA ILE A 318 -34.11 0.24 4.21
C ILE A 318 -33.63 0.18 2.75
N PHE A 319 -32.34 -0.04 2.59
CA PHE A 319 -31.70 -0.30 1.30
C PHE A 319 -31.28 -1.76 1.18
N LYS A 320 -31.40 -2.33 -0.01
CA LYS A 320 -30.76 -3.58 -0.42
C LYS A 320 -29.47 -3.25 -1.14
N HIS A 321 -28.38 -3.86 -0.70
CA HIS A 321 -27.07 -3.76 -1.33
C HIS A 321 -26.67 -5.10 -1.92
N ILE A 322 -26.62 -5.20 -3.25
CA ILE A 322 -26.06 -6.34 -3.98
C ILE A 322 -24.58 -6.09 -4.16
N MET A 323 -23.77 -7.01 -3.65
CA MET A 323 -22.32 -6.95 -3.70
C MET A 323 -21.72 -8.15 -4.43
N PRO A 324 -20.56 -8.00 -5.09
CA PRO A 324 -19.83 -9.12 -5.64
C PRO A 324 -19.53 -10.18 -4.56
N ASN A 325 -19.62 -11.44 -4.94
CA ASN A 325 -19.28 -12.59 -4.09
C ASN A 325 -20.17 -12.83 -2.86
N LEU A 326 -21.26 -12.10 -2.69
CA LEU A 326 -22.27 -12.41 -1.70
C LEU A 326 -23.49 -13.05 -2.38
N PRO A 327 -23.98 -14.21 -1.84
CA PRO A 327 -25.10 -14.93 -2.45
C PRO A 327 -26.45 -14.23 -2.26
N PHE A 328 -26.55 -13.32 -1.29
CA PHE A 328 -27.77 -12.58 -0.98
C PHE A 328 -27.47 -11.10 -0.75
N PRO A 329 -28.40 -10.19 -1.12
CA PRO A 329 -28.28 -8.77 -0.83
C PRO A 329 -28.21 -8.51 0.68
N LEU A 330 -27.35 -7.62 1.11
CA LEU A 330 -27.39 -7.07 2.46
C LEU A 330 -28.56 -6.07 2.57
N GLN A 331 -29.19 -6.02 3.72
CA GLN A 331 -30.21 -5.02 4.04
C GLN A 331 -29.69 -4.15 5.17
N GLU A 332 -29.68 -2.86 4.93
CA GLU A 332 -29.22 -1.87 5.90
C GLU A 332 -30.21 -0.71 5.94
N LYS A 333 -30.30 -0.08 7.10
CA LYS A 333 -31.22 1.02 7.32
C LYS A 333 -30.50 2.30 7.66
N THR A 334 -31.07 3.43 7.23
CA THR A 334 -30.56 4.75 7.58
C THR A 334 -30.69 5.00 9.09
N ASN A 335 -29.66 5.64 9.66
CA ASN A 335 -29.62 6.08 11.06
C ASN A 335 -30.50 7.35 11.29
N ASP A 336 -30.49 7.91 12.50
CA ASP A 336 -31.27 9.09 12.86
C ASP A 336 -30.91 10.36 12.05
N LYS A 337 -29.74 10.35 11.39
CA LYS A 337 -29.31 11.41 10.47
C LYS A 337 -29.64 11.11 9.01
N GLY A 338 -30.36 10.03 8.74
CA GLY A 338 -30.65 9.58 7.39
C GLY A 338 -29.46 8.93 6.68
N GLU A 339 -28.40 8.49 7.38
CA GLU A 339 -27.15 8.06 6.78
C GLU A 339 -26.96 6.55 6.85
N ILE A 340 -26.33 6.00 5.81
CA ILE A 340 -25.66 4.69 5.79
C ILE A 340 -24.22 4.93 5.34
N GLU A 341 -23.24 4.31 6.01
CA GLU A 341 -21.84 4.36 5.62
C GLU A 341 -21.29 2.93 5.42
N TRP A 342 -20.78 2.68 4.23
CA TRP A 342 -20.09 1.44 3.90
C TRP A 342 -18.59 1.66 3.87
N MET A 343 -17.86 0.80 4.58
CA MET A 343 -16.41 0.80 4.64
C MET A 343 -15.87 -0.56 4.23
N GLY A 344 -14.81 -0.57 3.43
CA GLY A 344 -14.16 -1.81 3.03
C GLY A 344 -14.90 -2.58 1.95
N LEU A 345 -15.52 -1.88 1.01
CA LEU A 345 -16.28 -2.47 -0.10
C LEU A 345 -15.40 -3.36 -0.97
N THR A 346 -15.97 -4.48 -1.42
CA THR A 346 -15.30 -5.48 -2.27
C THR A 346 -15.13 -4.98 -3.70
N LYS A 347 -14.09 -5.45 -4.40
CA LYS A 347 -13.88 -5.12 -5.83
C LYS A 347 -15.00 -5.70 -6.70
N GLY A 348 -15.46 -4.92 -7.68
CA GLY A 348 -16.46 -5.29 -8.67
C GLY A 348 -17.72 -4.43 -8.64
N LYS A 349 -18.78 -4.87 -9.31
CA LYS A 349 -20.03 -4.11 -9.47
C LYS A 349 -20.93 -4.24 -8.27
N HIS A 350 -21.47 -3.14 -7.83
CA HIS A 350 -22.42 -3.00 -6.73
C HIS A 350 -23.71 -2.36 -7.20
N THR A 351 -24.84 -2.74 -6.58
CA THR A 351 -26.15 -2.14 -6.83
C THR A 351 -26.82 -1.84 -5.49
N LEU A 352 -27.23 -0.59 -5.30
CA LEU A 352 -28.05 -0.15 -4.17
C LEU A 352 -29.47 0.10 -4.66
N THR A 353 -30.48 -0.40 -3.94
CA THR A 353 -31.89 -0.15 -4.24
C THR A 353 -32.64 0.10 -2.95
N GLU A 354 -33.47 1.13 -2.93
CA GLU A 354 -34.38 1.34 -1.83
C GLU A 354 -35.39 0.19 -1.76
N PHE A 355 -35.48 -0.47 -0.62
CA PHE A 355 -36.35 -1.61 -0.42
C PHE A 355 -37.62 -1.26 0.35
N LYS A 356 -37.49 -0.36 1.33
CA LYS A 356 -38.61 0.12 2.12
C LYS A 356 -38.37 1.56 2.54
N THR A 357 -39.35 2.39 2.32
CA THR A 357 -39.36 3.78 2.79
C THR A 357 -40.26 3.96 4.02
N LEU A 358 -40.34 5.18 4.52
CA LEU A 358 -41.25 5.58 5.58
C LEU A 358 -42.68 5.75 5.05
N ASP A 359 -43.66 5.60 5.93
CA ASP A 359 -45.07 5.91 5.61
C ASP A 359 -45.20 7.39 5.17
N GLY A 360 -46.04 7.63 4.17
CA GLY A 360 -46.24 8.97 3.60
C GLY A 360 -45.23 9.37 2.53
N TYR A 361 -44.25 8.52 2.20
CA TYR A 361 -43.29 8.76 1.12
C TYR A 361 -43.46 7.77 -0.03
N ALA A 362 -43.18 8.25 -1.23
CA ALA A 362 -43.07 7.40 -2.42
C ALA A 362 -41.77 6.60 -2.37
N LEU A 363 -41.86 5.29 -2.54
CA LEU A 363 -40.70 4.38 -2.67
C LEU A 363 -40.02 4.64 -4.03
N ASP A 364 -38.71 4.92 -4.03
CA ASP A 364 -37.91 5.03 -5.23
C ASP A 364 -37.13 3.72 -5.46
N ILE A 365 -37.57 2.93 -6.43
CA ILE A 365 -36.98 1.63 -6.77
C ILE A 365 -35.86 1.72 -7.80
N GLN A 366 -35.46 2.93 -8.22
CA GLN A 366 -34.39 3.10 -9.20
C GLN A 366 -33.06 2.66 -8.58
N PRO A 367 -32.33 1.74 -9.24
CA PRO A 367 -31.06 1.28 -8.69
C PRO A 367 -29.96 2.33 -8.87
N ILE A 368 -29.08 2.44 -7.90
CA ILE A 368 -27.80 3.13 -7.99
C ILE A 368 -26.73 2.08 -8.25
N GLU A 369 -26.05 2.18 -9.38
CA GLU A 369 -24.98 1.27 -9.77
C GLU A 369 -23.63 1.96 -9.66
N PHE A 370 -22.64 1.26 -9.13
CA PHE A 370 -21.25 1.71 -9.04
C PHE A 370 -20.29 0.52 -9.08
N GLU A 371 -19.01 0.81 -9.27
CA GLU A 371 -17.98 -0.22 -9.31
C GLU A 371 -16.81 0.14 -8.40
N VAL A 372 -16.37 -0.82 -7.59
CA VAL A 372 -15.09 -0.74 -6.88
C VAL A 372 -14.02 -1.32 -7.80
N LEU A 373 -13.10 -0.46 -8.24
CA LEU A 373 -12.04 -0.78 -9.19
C LEU A 373 -10.94 -1.63 -8.55
N ARG A 374 -9.99 -2.09 -9.38
CA ARG A 374 -8.87 -2.92 -8.92
C ARG A 374 -8.01 -2.23 -7.86
N ASP A 375 -7.82 -0.93 -7.97
CA ASP A 375 -7.07 -0.10 -7.02
C ASP A 375 -7.84 0.26 -5.74
N GLY A 376 -9.07 -0.28 -5.59
CA GLY A 376 -9.95 -0.03 -4.45
C GLY A 376 -10.76 1.27 -4.56
N SER A 377 -10.54 2.11 -5.56
CA SER A 377 -11.32 3.32 -5.79
C SER A 377 -12.75 2.99 -6.23
N ILE A 378 -13.68 3.93 -5.95
CA ILE A 378 -15.09 3.79 -6.31
C ILE A 378 -15.36 4.65 -7.54
N SER A 379 -16.01 4.05 -8.55
CA SER A 379 -16.36 4.66 -9.83
C SER A 379 -17.86 4.58 -10.09
N GLY A 380 -18.43 5.57 -10.77
CA GLY A 380 -19.84 5.62 -11.13
C GLY A 380 -20.72 6.43 -10.18
N VAL A 381 -20.21 6.77 -9.00
CA VAL A 381 -20.90 7.61 -8.00
C VAL A 381 -19.92 8.50 -7.27
N ASP A 382 -20.42 9.57 -6.66
CA ASP A 382 -19.66 10.39 -5.73
C ASP A 382 -19.47 9.64 -4.39
N PRO A 383 -18.40 9.94 -3.62
CA PRO A 383 -18.15 9.34 -2.30
C PRO A 383 -19.30 9.56 -1.30
N VAL A 384 -20.12 10.58 -1.51
CA VAL A 384 -21.34 10.87 -0.76
C VAL A 384 -22.52 10.99 -1.72
N ILE A 385 -23.45 10.05 -1.63
CA ILE A 385 -24.66 10.01 -2.45
C ILE A 385 -25.80 10.62 -1.66
N THR A 386 -26.47 11.62 -2.21
CA THR A 386 -27.74 12.12 -1.64
C THR A 386 -28.91 11.48 -2.41
N PHE A 387 -29.76 10.77 -1.69
CA PHE A 387 -30.93 10.10 -2.23
C PHE A 387 -32.19 10.64 -1.58
N SER A 388 -33.17 11.11 -2.35
CA SER A 388 -34.35 11.79 -1.85
C SER A 388 -35.64 11.03 -2.16
N ASN A 389 -36.62 11.11 -1.23
CA ASN A 389 -37.99 10.63 -1.48
C ASN A 389 -38.97 11.78 -1.50
N LYS A 390 -39.94 11.65 -2.41
CA LYS A 390 -41.09 12.53 -2.51
C LYS A 390 -42.12 12.18 -1.43
N VAL A 391 -42.72 13.19 -0.84
CA VAL A 391 -43.92 13.00 -0.02
C VAL A 391 -45.07 12.59 -0.93
N ASN A 392 -45.83 11.58 -0.55
CA ASN A 392 -47.00 11.16 -1.28
C ASN A 392 -48.06 12.28 -1.31
N PRO A 393 -48.82 12.40 -2.40
CA PRO A 393 -49.99 13.26 -2.41
C PRO A 393 -51.03 12.79 -1.41
N PHE A 394 -51.87 13.69 -0.91
CA PHE A 394 -52.96 13.35 0.00
C PHE A 394 -54.34 13.45 -0.68
N GLU A 395 -55.34 12.81 -0.09
CA GLU A 395 -56.72 12.88 -0.50
C GLU A 395 -57.53 13.67 0.53
N LEU A 396 -58.29 14.67 0.11
CA LEU A 396 -59.23 15.42 0.93
C LEU A 396 -60.59 14.83 0.78
N LYS A 397 -61.15 14.20 1.83
CA LYS A 397 -62.49 13.65 1.91
C LYS A 397 -63.41 14.58 2.71
N ILE A 398 -64.51 14.94 2.10
CA ILE A 398 -65.54 15.77 2.71
C ILE A 398 -66.73 14.87 3.07
N VAL A 399 -67.07 14.84 4.35
CA VAL A 399 -68.23 14.11 4.83
C VAL A 399 -69.35 15.13 5.09
N LYS A 400 -70.45 15.02 4.36
CA LYS A 400 -71.57 15.91 4.43
C LYS A 400 -72.69 15.34 5.28
N LYS A 401 -73.10 16.04 6.33
CA LYS A 401 -74.13 15.62 7.25
C LYS A 401 -75.13 16.72 7.51
N ASN A 402 -76.32 16.32 8.08
CA ASN A 402 -77.22 17.25 8.71
C ASN A 402 -76.95 17.36 10.21
N ASN A 403 -77.71 18.24 10.89
CA ASN A 403 -77.63 18.42 12.35
C ASN A 403 -78.09 17.20 13.20
N MET A 404 -78.67 16.13 12.56
CA MET A 404 -78.97 14.85 13.13
C MET A 404 -77.91 13.78 12.79
N HIS A 405 -76.74 14.20 12.31
CA HIS A 405 -75.63 13.34 11.85
C HIS A 405 -75.94 12.37 10.69
N GLN A 406 -77.04 12.59 9.94
CA GLN A 406 -77.36 11.79 8.79
C GLN A 406 -76.59 12.28 7.56
N LEU A 407 -76.08 11.36 6.75
CA LEU A 407 -75.32 11.65 5.53
C LEU A 407 -76.22 12.34 4.48
N LEU A 408 -75.69 13.28 3.74
CA LEU A 408 -76.42 14.05 2.75
C LEU A 408 -75.76 13.95 1.36
N ASP A 409 -76.59 13.47 0.42
CA ASP A 409 -76.20 13.38 -0.99
C ASP A 409 -76.55 14.64 -1.77
N GLY A 410 -75.83 14.86 -2.92
CA GLY A 410 -76.08 15.95 -3.85
C GLY A 410 -75.60 17.32 -3.41
N ALA A 411 -74.80 17.41 -2.34
CA ALA A 411 -74.01 18.60 -2.07
C ALA A 411 -72.86 18.67 -3.11
N VAL A 412 -72.67 19.81 -3.73
CA VAL A 412 -71.55 20.05 -4.66
C VAL A 412 -70.49 20.90 -4.01
N PHE A 413 -69.29 20.39 -3.93
CA PHE A 413 -68.12 21.10 -3.43
C PHE A 413 -67.18 21.42 -4.56
N GLY A 414 -66.64 22.64 -4.58
CA GLY A 414 -65.57 23.08 -5.45
C GLY A 414 -64.27 23.29 -4.66
N LEU A 415 -63.16 22.80 -5.20
CA LEU A 415 -61.83 23.00 -4.70
C LEU A 415 -61.10 24.01 -5.59
N PHE A 416 -60.44 25.02 -4.99
CA PHE A 416 -59.87 26.16 -5.70
C PHE A 416 -58.43 26.42 -5.21
N LYS A 417 -57.63 27.13 -6.05
CA LYS A 417 -56.29 27.59 -5.71
C LYS A 417 -56.26 28.91 -5.00
N ASP A 418 -57.29 29.71 -5.16
CA ASP A 418 -57.37 31.07 -4.63
C ASP A 418 -58.60 31.31 -3.76
N SER A 419 -58.51 32.24 -2.83
CA SER A 419 -59.55 32.57 -1.85
C SER A 419 -60.80 33.19 -2.47
N GLU A 420 -60.71 33.75 -3.69
CA GLU A 420 -61.85 34.29 -4.41
C GLU A 420 -62.61 33.23 -5.20
N CYS A 421 -62.11 31.94 -5.18
CA CYS A 421 -62.69 30.81 -5.89
C CYS A 421 -62.79 31.01 -7.40
N LYS A 422 -61.82 31.68 -8.01
CA LYS A 422 -61.75 31.91 -9.47
C LYS A 422 -60.98 30.81 -10.18
N GLU A 423 -59.91 30.29 -9.61
CA GLU A 423 -59.11 29.22 -10.15
C GLU A 423 -59.56 27.85 -9.61
N LYS A 424 -60.53 27.26 -10.31
CA LYS A 424 -61.09 25.97 -9.91
C LYS A 424 -60.12 24.81 -10.24
N ILE A 425 -59.84 23.98 -9.25
CA ILE A 425 -59.08 22.72 -9.39
C ILE A 425 -60.01 21.59 -9.82
N ASP A 426 -61.10 21.41 -9.06
CA ASP A 426 -62.07 20.33 -9.29
C ASP A 426 -63.44 20.70 -8.68
N GLU A 427 -64.49 20.02 -9.11
CA GLU A 427 -65.84 20.18 -8.58
C GLU A 427 -66.59 18.84 -8.59
N LYS A 428 -67.01 18.39 -7.43
CA LYS A 428 -67.67 17.07 -7.26
C LYS A 428 -68.89 17.13 -6.37
N SER A 429 -69.81 16.16 -6.58
CA SER A 429 -70.98 16.00 -5.74
C SER A 429 -70.80 14.90 -4.73
N THR A 430 -71.41 15.04 -3.54
CA THR A 430 -71.45 13.95 -2.53
C THR A 430 -72.30 12.79 -3.03
N VAL A 431 -71.77 11.58 -2.83
CA VAL A 431 -72.43 10.27 -3.02
C VAL A 431 -72.26 9.51 -1.71
N ASP A 432 -73.36 8.97 -1.16
CA ASP A 432 -73.38 8.37 0.18
C ASP A 432 -72.81 9.36 1.26
N GLY A 433 -73.07 10.62 1.06
CA GLY A 433 -72.62 11.72 1.94
C GLY A 433 -71.16 12.07 1.87
N VAL A 434 -70.37 11.51 0.94
CA VAL A 434 -68.92 11.74 0.83
C VAL A 434 -68.53 12.26 -0.53
N VAL A 435 -67.60 13.17 -0.60
CA VAL A 435 -66.88 13.59 -1.82
C VAL A 435 -65.38 13.65 -1.55
N SER A 436 -64.54 13.26 -2.51
CA SER A 436 -63.10 13.22 -2.37
C SER A 436 -62.39 14.02 -3.47
N PHE A 437 -61.34 14.72 -3.10
CA PHE A 437 -60.37 15.34 -3.99
C PHE A 437 -58.98 14.72 -3.76
N ALA A 438 -58.51 13.95 -4.76
CA ALA A 438 -57.23 13.22 -4.68
C ALA A 438 -56.07 14.02 -5.29
N ASP A 439 -54.86 13.48 -5.15
CA ASP A 439 -53.60 14.01 -5.72
C ASP A 439 -53.25 15.44 -5.29
N LEU A 440 -53.65 15.81 -4.09
CA LEU A 440 -53.33 17.13 -3.51
C LEU A 440 -51.92 17.15 -2.94
N LYS A 441 -51.19 18.22 -3.23
CA LYS A 441 -49.79 18.36 -2.79
C LYS A 441 -49.69 18.91 -1.38
N ASN A 442 -48.80 18.33 -0.62
CA ASN A 442 -48.44 18.84 0.72
C ASN A 442 -47.82 20.24 0.65
N GLY A 443 -48.10 21.06 1.67
CA GLY A 443 -47.57 22.43 1.79
C GLY A 443 -48.27 23.48 0.90
N GLU A 444 -49.14 23.04 -0.02
CA GLU A 444 -49.96 23.98 -0.78
C GLU A 444 -51.23 24.37 0.00
N THR A 445 -51.77 25.54 -0.33
CA THR A 445 -53.01 26.02 0.25
C THR A 445 -54.13 25.81 -0.72
N TYR A 446 -55.21 25.20 -0.24
CA TYR A 446 -56.43 24.95 -1.02
C TYR A 446 -57.62 25.68 -0.42
N TYR A 447 -58.57 26.06 -1.24
CA TYR A 447 -59.79 26.72 -0.81
C TYR A 447 -60.99 25.86 -1.18
N LEU A 448 -61.80 25.50 -0.18
CA LEU A 448 -62.97 24.63 -0.30
C LEU A 448 -64.22 25.47 -0.13
N LYS A 449 -65.18 25.30 -1.04
CA LYS A 449 -66.47 25.98 -1.01
C LYS A 449 -67.59 25.04 -1.39
N GLU A 450 -68.70 25.09 -0.65
CA GLU A 450 -69.92 24.47 -1.08
C GLU A 450 -70.51 25.29 -2.24
N ILE A 451 -70.62 24.74 -3.42
CA ILE A 451 -71.18 25.38 -4.62
C ILE A 451 -72.70 25.27 -4.59
N LYS A 452 -73.19 24.06 -4.21
CA LYS A 452 -74.64 23.77 -4.14
C LYS A 452 -74.90 22.89 -2.92
N ALA A 453 -75.89 23.30 -2.10
CA ALA A 453 -76.37 22.49 -1.00
C ALA A 453 -77.24 21.31 -1.45
N PRO A 454 -77.41 20.25 -0.62
CA PRO A 454 -78.40 19.21 -0.84
C PRO A 454 -79.80 19.80 -0.88
N SER A 455 -80.74 19.13 -1.62
CA SER A 455 -82.13 19.61 -1.71
C SER A 455 -82.78 19.71 -0.32
N GLY A 456 -83.33 20.88 -0.02
CA GLY A 456 -84.01 21.16 1.26
C GLY A 456 -83.06 21.60 2.41
N TYR A 457 -81.79 21.89 2.09
CA TYR A 457 -80.81 22.36 3.05
C TYR A 457 -80.27 23.76 2.67
N GLN A 458 -79.85 24.49 3.72
CA GLN A 458 -79.30 25.81 3.53
C GLN A 458 -77.82 25.71 3.11
N LYS A 459 -77.41 26.50 2.08
CA LYS A 459 -76.06 26.46 1.58
C LYS A 459 -75.06 27.12 2.55
N ILE A 460 -73.87 26.54 2.68
CA ILE A 460 -72.78 27.16 3.42
C ILE A 460 -72.05 28.10 2.45
N ASP A 461 -72.13 29.41 2.69
CA ASP A 461 -71.50 30.41 1.81
C ASP A 461 -70.02 30.69 2.17
N ARG A 462 -69.50 30.11 3.26
CA ARG A 462 -68.11 30.25 3.70
C ARG A 462 -67.15 29.54 2.76
N VAL A 463 -66.00 30.15 2.52
CA VAL A 463 -64.85 29.55 1.88
C VAL A 463 -63.89 29.13 2.98
N TYR A 464 -63.48 27.87 2.96
CA TYR A 464 -62.58 27.31 3.93
C TYR A 464 -61.16 27.21 3.37
N CYS A 465 -60.17 27.73 4.06
CA CYS A 465 -58.75 27.62 3.72
C CYS A 465 -58.19 26.31 4.29
N ILE A 466 -57.78 25.41 3.44
CA ILE A 466 -57.21 24.10 3.80
C ILE A 466 -55.71 24.12 3.53
N LYS A 467 -54.92 23.86 4.56
CA LYS A 467 -53.46 23.71 4.44
C LYS A 467 -53.03 22.41 5.16
N THR A 468 -52.05 21.72 4.58
CA THR A 468 -51.46 20.51 5.18
C THR A 468 -49.98 20.72 5.40
N ASP A 469 -49.48 20.29 6.55
CA ASP A 469 -48.06 20.21 6.87
C ASP A 469 -47.72 18.75 7.14
N PHE A 470 -46.81 18.17 6.33
CA PHE A 470 -46.35 16.80 6.53
C PHE A 470 -45.33 16.72 7.65
N ILE A 471 -45.50 15.76 8.56
CA ILE A 471 -44.57 15.49 9.66
C ILE A 471 -43.72 14.26 9.30
N PRO A 472 -42.44 14.46 8.84
CA PRO A 472 -41.61 13.38 8.28
C PRO A 472 -41.40 12.19 9.23
N VAL A 473 -41.17 12.46 10.52
CA VAL A 473 -40.87 11.44 11.54
C VAL A 473 -42.07 10.54 11.84
N LYS A 474 -43.30 11.05 11.63
CA LYS A 474 -44.55 10.32 11.90
C LYS A 474 -45.18 9.72 10.64
N GLY A 475 -44.74 10.14 9.43
CA GLY A 475 -45.38 9.80 8.18
C GLY A 475 -46.82 10.30 8.09
N GLN A 476 -47.15 11.36 8.80
CA GLN A 476 -48.50 11.89 8.96
C GLN A 476 -48.60 13.36 8.56
N TYR A 477 -49.82 13.82 8.28
CA TYR A 477 -50.09 15.19 7.96
C TYR A 477 -50.78 15.87 9.14
N ASP A 478 -50.37 17.08 9.48
CA ASP A 478 -51.20 18.01 10.24
C ASP A 478 -52.03 18.82 9.25
N VAL A 479 -53.33 18.89 9.47
CA VAL A 479 -54.27 19.63 8.63
C VAL A 479 -54.80 20.84 9.36
N TYR A 480 -54.81 21.97 8.69
CA TYR A 480 -55.31 23.23 9.19
C TYR A 480 -56.48 23.66 8.32
N MET A 481 -57.60 23.99 8.97
CA MET A 481 -58.74 24.62 8.34
C MET A 481 -58.91 25.99 8.95
N ASP A 482 -58.82 27.07 8.12
CA ASP A 482 -58.86 28.47 8.56
C ASP A 482 -57.86 28.78 9.67
N GLN A 483 -56.64 28.20 9.61
CA GLN A 483 -55.52 28.30 10.56
C GLN A 483 -55.70 27.52 11.89
N GLU A 484 -56.82 26.86 12.10
CA GLU A 484 -57.01 25.99 13.23
C GLU A 484 -56.67 24.53 12.85
N LYS A 485 -55.92 23.83 13.73
CA LYS A 485 -55.59 22.42 13.51
C LYS A 485 -56.83 21.58 13.65
N VAL A 486 -57.11 20.75 12.68
CA VAL A 486 -58.25 19.85 12.63
C VAL A 486 -57.78 18.44 13.01
N ASP A 487 -58.47 17.78 13.95
CA ASP A 487 -58.25 16.39 14.26
C ASP A 487 -58.88 15.50 13.17
N GLY A 488 -58.10 14.65 12.51
CA GLY A 488 -58.69 13.73 11.50
C GLY A 488 -57.73 13.22 10.44
N LEU A 489 -56.46 13.10 10.77
CA LEU A 489 -55.48 12.45 9.87
C LEU A 489 -55.47 10.95 10.00
N TYR A 490 -55.57 10.30 8.86
CA TYR A 490 -55.41 8.83 8.77
C TYR A 490 -54.08 8.50 8.08
N ALA A 491 -53.43 7.42 8.50
CA ALA A 491 -52.15 6.93 7.97
C ALA A 491 -52.22 6.48 6.49
N ASP A 492 -53.39 6.45 5.90
CA ASP A 492 -53.62 6.11 4.47
C ASP A 492 -53.49 7.32 3.51
N GLY A 493 -53.07 8.47 4.02
CA GLY A 493 -52.93 9.70 3.21
C GLY A 493 -54.26 10.41 2.94
N SER A 494 -55.36 10.08 3.66
CA SER A 494 -56.62 10.78 3.55
C SER A 494 -56.88 11.72 4.72
N VAL A 495 -57.48 12.87 4.44
CA VAL A 495 -57.96 13.88 5.38
C VAL A 495 -59.46 13.93 5.32
N ASN A 496 -60.15 13.70 6.44
CA ASN A 496 -61.62 13.76 6.51
C ASN A 496 -62.07 15.05 7.21
N LEU A 497 -62.87 15.85 6.51
CA LEU A 497 -63.49 17.03 7.07
C LEU A 497 -65.02 16.86 7.08
N GLU A 498 -65.66 17.18 8.19
CA GLU A 498 -67.09 17.13 8.32
C GLU A 498 -67.74 18.51 8.15
N PHE A 499 -68.82 18.54 7.34
CA PHE A 499 -69.61 19.77 7.13
C PHE A 499 -71.09 19.49 7.35
N VAL A 500 -71.71 20.33 8.15
CA VAL A 500 -73.12 20.16 8.55
C VAL A 500 -73.96 21.22 7.90
N ASN A 501 -75.07 20.86 7.21
CA ASN A 501 -76.05 21.80 6.71
C ASN A 501 -77.33 21.74 7.55
N GLU A 502 -77.92 22.89 7.75
CA GLU A 502 -79.20 23.03 8.41
C GLU A 502 -80.35 22.90 7.40
N ARG A 503 -81.47 22.28 7.82
CA ARG A 503 -82.67 22.21 7.01
C ARG A 503 -83.23 23.62 6.79
N MET A 504 -83.68 23.90 5.55
CA MET A 504 -84.48 25.08 5.32
C MET A 504 -85.80 24.98 6.07
N THR A 505 -86.05 25.86 6.96
CA THR A 505 -87.35 26.00 7.60
C THR A 505 -88.31 26.57 6.58
N LYS A 506 -89.28 25.73 6.11
CA LYS A 506 -90.43 26.28 5.36
C LYS A 506 -91.21 27.16 6.35
N LEU A 507 -91.24 28.47 6.07
CA LEU A 507 -92.21 29.29 6.74
C LEU A 507 -93.63 28.76 6.46
N PRO A 508 -94.50 28.61 7.45
CA PRO A 508 -95.86 28.16 7.20
C PRO A 508 -96.56 29.17 6.31
N HIS A 509 -97.12 28.72 5.18
CA HIS A 509 -98.06 29.53 4.43
C HIS A 509 -99.31 29.76 5.28
N THR A 510 -99.31 30.87 6.05
CA THR A 510 -100.55 31.42 6.59
C THR A 510 -101.10 32.42 5.57
N GLY A 511 -102.02 31.89 4.71
CA GLY A 511 -102.86 32.75 3.94
C GLY A 511 -103.89 33.43 4.88
N SER A 512 -103.65 34.64 5.27
CA SER A 512 -104.58 35.68 5.57
C SER A 512 -103.82 36.99 5.83
N SER A 513 -104.26 38.03 5.22
CA SER A 513 -103.81 39.40 5.39
C SER A 513 -103.72 39.81 6.86
N MET A 514 -102.57 40.08 7.42
CA MET A 514 -102.36 41.14 8.44
C MET A 514 -100.87 41.35 8.72
N SER A 515 -100.53 42.64 8.54
CA SER A 515 -99.52 43.41 9.23
C SER A 515 -98.17 42.85 9.63
N LEU A 516 -97.17 43.46 9.05
CA LEU A 516 -95.76 43.39 9.45
C LEU A 516 -95.57 43.67 10.95
N VAL A 517 -94.89 42.79 11.62
CA VAL A 517 -94.07 43.18 12.76
C VAL A 517 -92.71 42.52 12.58
N CYS A 518 -91.74 43.33 12.24
CA CYS A 518 -90.33 42.94 12.30
C CYS A 518 -89.91 42.80 13.76
N VAL A 519 -89.50 41.64 14.15
CA VAL A 519 -88.64 41.48 15.33
C VAL A 519 -87.29 40.97 14.86
N VAL A 520 -86.28 41.84 14.89
CA VAL A 520 -84.89 41.51 14.80
C VAL A 520 -84.48 41.02 16.18
N ILE A 521 -83.97 39.79 16.26
CA ILE A 521 -83.20 39.29 17.42
C ILE A 521 -81.84 38.83 16.89
N GLY A 522 -80.80 39.38 17.56
CA GLY A 522 -79.39 39.47 17.21
C GLY A 522 -78.60 38.19 17.08
#